data_03737b0bb7c9aaa963f7b431bce7d67c
#
_entry.id   03737b0bb7c9aaa963f7b431bce7d67c
#
_cell.length_a   1.000
_cell.length_b   1.000
_cell.length_c   1.000
_cell.angle_alpha   90.00
_cell.angle_beta   90.00
_cell.angle_gamma   90.00
#
_symmetry.space_group_name_H-M   'P 1'
#
loop_
_entity.id
_entity.type
_entity.pdbx_description
1 polymer ?
#
loop_
_entity_poly.entity_id
_entity_poly.type
_entity_poly.pdbx_seq_one_letter_code
_entity_poly.pdbx_strand_id
1 'polypeptide(L)'
;MDIRMRPGREHAPSGARRMRRLGFWYGANLQPPYPFLGGLGPYSWAAGTDPHPLPSRAPTSVLRTPCTPPLFPVHVQGGQCGNQIGSKFWEVISDEHGIDPTGSYHGDSDLQLERINCYFNEATGGRYVPRAILMDLEPGTMDSVRAGPFGQLFRPDNFVFGQTGAGNNWAKGHYTEGAELIDSVLDVVRKEAESCDALQGFQLTHSMGGGTGAGMGTLLISKVREEYPDRVMSTYSVIPSPKVSDTVVEPYNATLSVHQLVENADQCFTLDNEALYDICFRTLKLTTPTYGDLNHLVSAAICGTTCSLRFPGQLNCDLRKLAVNMVPFPRLHFFMIGFAPLTSRGSQQYRALTVPELTQQCFDSKNMMCASDPRHGRYLTCAVMFRGRMSTKEVDEQMLNVVNKNSSYFVEWIPNNVKASICDIPPKGLKMSTTFVGNTTAIQEVWKRVAEQFTAMFRRKAFLHWYTGEGMDEMEFTEAESNMNDLVSEYQQYQDATAEEEGEFDEDEEFDDMMG
;
A
#
# COMPACT_ATOMS: atom_id res chain seq x y z
N MET A 1 6.96 -31.04 -55.12
CA MET A 1 6.80 -30.33 -56.40
C MET A 1 7.34 -28.95 -56.22
N ASP A 2 8.54 -28.77 -56.78
CA ASP A 2 9.24 -27.50 -56.98
C ASP A 2 8.40 -26.49 -57.77
N ILE A 3 8.63 -25.21 -57.52
CA ILE A 3 9.09 -24.22 -58.50
C ILE A 3 9.48 -22.93 -57.77
N ARG A 4 10.76 -22.63 -57.96
CA ARG A 4 11.50 -21.37 -57.75
C ARG A 4 10.92 -20.24 -58.64
N MET A 5 11.10 -18.95 -58.25
CA MET A 5 12.09 -18.04 -58.87
C MET A 5 11.93 -16.60 -58.39
N ARG A 6 13.06 -15.98 -58.10
CA ARG A 6 13.41 -14.54 -57.93
C ARG A 6 13.53 -13.85 -59.30
N PRO A 7 14.02 -12.58 -59.42
CA PRO A 7 13.89 -11.29 -58.70
C PRO A 7 13.71 -10.10 -59.69
N GLY A 8 13.65 -8.86 -59.20
CA GLY A 8 13.76 -7.63 -59.99
C GLY A 8 13.74 -6.38 -59.09
N ARG A 9 14.71 -5.78 -59.02
CA ARG A 9 15.56 -4.58 -58.97
C ARG A 9 14.84 -3.26 -59.27
N GLU A 10 15.19 -2.26 -58.44
CA GLU A 10 15.63 -0.87 -58.66
C GLU A 10 14.64 0.17 -59.18
N HIS A 11 14.47 1.24 -58.38
CA HIS A 11 14.93 2.60 -58.66
C HIS A 11 14.55 3.60 -57.57
N ALA A 12 15.56 4.28 -56.99
CA ALA A 12 15.40 5.58 -56.38
C ALA A 12 15.49 6.67 -57.49
N PRO A 13 15.00 7.90 -57.27
CA PRO A 13 15.92 8.96 -56.88
C PRO A 13 15.40 10.09 -55.97
N SER A 14 16.33 10.58 -55.13
CA SER A 14 16.76 11.95 -54.87
C SER A 14 15.72 13.09 -54.87
N GLY A 15 15.70 13.81 -53.76
CA GLY A 15 15.11 15.13 -53.68
C GLY A 15 15.43 15.84 -52.37
N ALA A 16 16.63 16.39 -52.27
CA ALA A 16 17.01 17.30 -51.19
C ALA A 16 16.29 18.64 -51.29
N ARG A 17 15.70 19.12 -50.24
CA ARG A 17 15.46 20.56 -50.00
C ARG A 17 15.84 20.96 -48.59
N ARG A 18 16.86 21.81 -48.53
CA ARG A 18 17.24 22.67 -47.40
C ARG A 18 16.17 23.72 -47.17
N MET A 19 15.82 23.97 -45.91
CA MET A 19 15.46 25.32 -45.38
C MET A 19 15.75 25.32 -43.89
N ARG A 20 16.76 26.03 -43.53
CA ARG A 20 16.91 27.36 -42.87
C ARG A 20 16.47 27.39 -41.41
N ARG A 21 17.53 27.55 -40.62
CA ARG A 21 17.51 28.05 -39.21
C ARG A 21 16.77 29.37 -39.08
N LEU A 22 16.00 29.51 -38.03
CA LEU A 22 15.79 30.79 -37.35
C LEU A 22 16.01 30.56 -35.86
N GLY A 23 17.08 31.13 -35.36
CA GLY A 23 17.40 31.23 -33.98
C GLY A 23 16.69 32.41 -33.36
N PHE A 24 16.27 32.25 -32.12
CA PHE A 24 16.01 33.38 -31.24
C PHE A 24 16.85 33.25 -29.98
N TRP A 25 17.70 34.21 -29.84
CA TRP A 25 18.50 34.55 -28.67
C TRP A 25 17.60 35.23 -27.62
N TYR A 26 17.72 34.85 -26.36
CA TYR A 26 17.67 35.78 -25.26
C TYR A 26 18.69 35.36 -24.20
N GLY A 27 19.79 36.09 -24.15
CA GLY A 27 20.74 36.09 -23.07
C GLY A 27 20.42 37.24 -22.12
N ALA A 28 20.66 37.04 -20.87
CA ALA A 28 20.97 38.10 -19.92
C ALA A 28 21.84 37.54 -18.79
N ASN A 29 23.14 37.80 -18.92
CA ASN A 29 24.10 37.80 -17.82
C ASN A 29 23.83 39.01 -16.93
N LEU A 30 23.87 38.83 -15.62
CA LEU A 30 24.28 39.86 -14.67
C LEU A 30 24.97 39.24 -13.49
N GLN A 31 26.30 39.35 -13.44
CA GLN A 31 27.11 39.29 -12.25
C GLN A 31 27.31 40.75 -11.72
N PRO A 32 27.37 40.96 -10.40
CA PRO A 32 27.92 42.18 -9.82
C PRO A 32 29.36 41.98 -9.30
N PRO A 33 30.16 43.08 -9.24
CA PRO A 33 31.59 43.01 -9.04
C PRO A 33 32.04 43.12 -7.58
N TYR A 34 33.17 42.49 -7.28
CA TYR A 34 33.94 42.78 -6.05
C TYR A 34 34.88 43.94 -6.27
N PRO A 35 35.22 44.74 -5.23
CA PRO A 35 36.43 45.51 -5.20
C PRO A 35 37.47 44.89 -4.26
N PHE A 36 38.70 44.82 -4.79
CA PHE A 36 39.95 44.64 -4.11
C PHE A 36 40.37 45.90 -3.34
N LEU A 37 40.97 45.68 -2.17
CA LEU A 37 42.04 46.51 -1.53
C LEU A 37 42.66 45.62 -0.45
N GLY A 38 43.91 45.27 -0.45
CA GLY A 38 45.09 46.06 -0.60
C GLY A 38 45.86 46.15 0.72
N GLY A 39 46.91 45.33 0.87
CA GLY A 39 48.19 45.78 1.33
C GLY A 39 48.65 45.63 2.79
N LEU A 40 49.87 45.06 2.92
CA LEU A 40 50.92 45.31 3.94
C LEU A 40 50.82 44.47 5.25
N GLY A 41 51.70 43.63 5.60
CA GLY A 41 53.14 43.63 5.71
C GLY A 41 53.52 43.03 7.10
N PRO A 42 54.70 42.49 7.34
CA PRO A 42 54.97 41.54 8.42
C PRO A 42 55.48 42.18 9.71
N TYR A 43 55.13 41.63 10.85
CA TYR A 43 55.86 41.85 12.10
C TYR A 43 56.10 40.55 12.90
N SER A 44 57.26 40.53 13.46
CA SER A 44 58.07 39.50 14.09
C SER A 44 57.59 39.04 15.46
N TRP A 45 57.85 37.78 15.73
CA TRP A 45 58.25 37.12 17.00
C TRP A 45 58.29 37.93 18.31
N ALA A 46 57.53 37.46 19.30
CA ALA A 46 57.97 37.44 20.68
C ALA A 46 57.30 36.27 21.43
N ALA A 47 58.09 35.45 22.04
CA ALA A 47 57.72 34.35 22.91
C ALA A 47 57.12 34.86 24.23
N GLY A 48 56.08 34.23 24.71
CA GLY A 48 55.50 34.43 26.04
C GLY A 48 54.65 33.21 26.41
N THR A 49 55.19 32.43 27.32
CA THR A 49 54.64 31.28 28.03
C THR A 49 53.46 31.70 28.89
N ASP A 50 52.31 31.03 28.76
CA ASP A 50 51.49 30.53 29.86
C ASP A 50 50.26 29.76 29.31
N PRO A 51 49.91 28.60 29.87
CA PRO A 51 48.81 27.78 29.37
C PRO A 51 47.50 28.15 30.09
N HIS A 52 46.63 28.93 29.44
CA HIS A 52 45.24 29.03 29.84
C HIS A 52 44.42 27.93 29.17
N PRO A 53 43.49 27.28 29.89
CA PRO A 53 42.64 26.25 29.32
C PRO A 53 41.67 26.85 28.29
N LEU A 54 41.65 26.24 27.08
CA LEU A 54 40.72 26.58 26.02
C LEU A 54 39.28 26.39 26.51
N PRO A 55 38.38 27.32 26.23
CA PRO A 55 36.95 27.12 26.48
C PRO A 55 36.45 25.95 25.63
N SER A 56 35.73 25.04 26.28
CA SER A 56 35.04 23.93 25.65
C SER A 56 34.23 24.45 24.46
N ARG A 57 34.53 23.95 23.26
CA ARG A 57 33.69 24.16 22.07
C ARG A 57 32.28 23.71 22.42
N ALA A 58 31.37 24.67 22.49
CA ALA A 58 29.95 24.37 22.43
C ALA A 58 29.68 23.52 21.17
N PRO A 59 28.83 22.53 21.25
CA PRO A 59 28.48 21.73 20.07
C PRO A 59 27.91 22.69 19.01
N THR A 60 28.55 22.72 17.86
CA THR A 60 28.06 23.38 16.66
C THR A 60 26.66 22.85 16.44
N SER A 61 25.66 23.72 16.63
CA SER A 61 24.31 23.45 16.23
C SER A 61 24.33 23.19 14.71
N VAL A 62 24.31 21.93 14.34
CA VAL A 62 24.00 21.52 12.98
C VAL A 62 22.65 22.17 12.70
N LEU A 63 22.63 23.13 11.78
CA LEU A 63 21.41 23.66 11.20
C LEU A 63 20.66 22.46 10.63
N ARG A 64 19.73 21.91 11.44
CA ARG A 64 18.76 20.95 10.95
C ARG A 64 17.97 21.68 9.87
N THR A 65 18.16 21.31 8.63
CA THR A 65 17.21 21.60 7.57
C THR A 65 15.81 21.29 8.13
N PRO A 66 14.80 22.13 7.89
CA PRO A 66 13.45 21.84 8.35
C PRO A 66 13.01 20.50 7.75
N CYS A 67 13.16 19.42 8.52
CA CYS A 67 12.52 18.17 8.20
C CYS A 67 11.02 18.45 8.15
N THR A 68 10.40 18.13 7.05
CA THR A 68 8.94 17.99 7.02
C THR A 68 8.53 17.17 8.23
N PRO A 69 7.57 17.63 9.04
CA PRO A 69 7.16 16.90 10.23
C PRO A 69 6.82 15.46 9.85
N PRO A 70 7.23 14.47 10.65
CA PRO A 70 6.92 13.09 10.38
C PRO A 70 5.39 12.94 10.29
N LEU A 71 4.94 12.20 9.29
CA LEU A 71 3.52 11.92 9.05
C LEU A 71 3.12 10.69 9.88
N PHE A 72 2.05 10.80 10.65
CA PHE A 72 1.63 9.79 11.62
C PHE A 72 0.39 9.02 11.12
N PRO A 73 0.49 7.76 10.74
CA PRO A 73 -0.67 6.89 10.58
C PRO A 73 -1.10 6.32 11.94
N VAL A 74 -2.41 6.13 12.11
CA VAL A 74 -2.99 5.36 13.22
C VAL A 74 -3.35 3.98 12.67
N HIS A 75 -2.83 2.93 13.32
CA HIS A 75 -3.07 1.55 12.91
C HIS A 75 -4.22 0.95 13.72
N VAL A 76 -5.22 0.39 13.03
CA VAL A 76 -6.37 -0.27 13.65
C VAL A 76 -6.42 -1.72 13.20
N GLN A 77 -6.74 -2.62 14.11
CA GLN A 77 -6.83 -4.06 13.86
C GLN A 77 -8.22 -4.54 14.26
N GLY A 78 -8.96 -5.11 13.32
CA GLY A 78 -10.36 -5.52 13.55
C GLY A 78 -10.60 -7.02 13.33
N GLY A 79 -11.22 -7.68 14.32
CA GLY A 79 -11.55 -9.10 14.29
C GLY A 79 -10.34 -10.02 14.43
N GLN A 80 -10.57 -11.32 14.47
CA GLN A 80 -9.53 -12.33 14.68
C GLN A 80 -8.41 -12.25 13.63
N CYS A 81 -8.76 -12.27 12.36
CA CYS A 81 -7.80 -12.21 11.24
C CYS A 81 -6.99 -10.91 11.27
N GLY A 82 -7.66 -9.76 11.44
CA GLY A 82 -7.00 -8.45 11.47
C GLY A 82 -6.02 -8.29 12.63
N ASN A 83 -6.37 -8.78 13.80
CA ASN A 83 -5.49 -8.76 14.98
C ASN A 83 -4.31 -9.71 14.83
N GLN A 84 -4.47 -10.87 14.19
CA GLN A 84 -3.37 -11.79 13.90
C GLN A 84 -2.38 -11.21 12.89
N ILE A 85 -2.86 -10.60 11.81
CA ILE A 85 -2.03 -9.91 10.83
C ILE A 85 -1.32 -8.72 11.49
N GLY A 86 -2.07 -7.93 12.24
CA GLY A 86 -1.55 -6.75 12.92
C GLY A 86 -0.49 -7.08 13.96
N SER A 87 -0.67 -8.12 14.78
CA SER A 87 0.36 -8.53 15.75
C SER A 87 1.64 -8.97 15.04
N LYS A 88 1.54 -9.65 13.91
CA LYS A 88 2.70 -10.04 13.09
C LYS A 88 3.37 -8.84 12.42
N PHE A 89 2.59 -7.87 11.96
CA PHE A 89 3.10 -6.60 11.46
C PHE A 89 3.91 -5.85 12.52
N TRP A 90 3.40 -5.77 13.76
CA TRP A 90 4.10 -5.10 14.85
C TRP A 90 5.35 -5.85 15.31
N GLU A 91 5.38 -7.19 15.23
CA GLU A 91 6.61 -7.96 15.42
C GLU A 91 7.68 -7.56 14.40
N VAL A 92 7.32 -7.53 13.11
CA VAL A 92 8.26 -7.21 12.03
C VAL A 92 8.74 -5.77 12.11
N ILE A 93 7.85 -4.80 12.34
CA ILE A 93 8.21 -3.38 12.39
C ILE A 93 9.06 -3.08 13.64
N SER A 94 8.75 -3.71 14.78
CA SER A 94 9.55 -3.57 15.99
C SER A 94 10.97 -4.12 15.79
N ASP A 95 11.10 -5.24 15.12
CA ASP A 95 12.40 -5.82 14.79
C ASP A 95 13.20 -4.94 13.80
N GLU A 96 12.53 -4.34 12.80
CA GLU A 96 13.17 -3.38 11.88
C GLU A 96 13.67 -2.12 12.60
N HIS A 97 12.95 -1.63 13.61
CA HIS A 97 13.32 -0.46 14.39
C HIS A 97 14.17 -0.77 15.63
N GLY A 98 14.52 -2.03 15.87
CA GLY A 98 15.36 -2.44 17.00
C GLY A 98 14.67 -2.30 18.37
N ILE A 99 13.34 -2.44 18.42
CA ILE A 99 12.55 -2.40 19.65
C ILE A 99 12.32 -3.82 20.16
N ASP A 100 12.61 -4.05 21.42
CA ASP A 100 12.36 -5.32 22.07
C ASP A 100 10.89 -5.46 22.53
N PRO A 101 10.43 -6.66 22.95
CA PRO A 101 9.08 -6.84 23.46
C PRO A 101 8.70 -6.00 24.68
N THR A 102 9.67 -5.42 25.38
CA THR A 102 9.44 -4.53 26.54
C THR A 102 9.28 -3.06 26.14
N GLY A 103 9.52 -2.73 24.87
CA GLY A 103 9.46 -1.38 24.35
C GLY A 103 10.77 -0.60 24.42
N SER A 104 11.87 -1.24 24.85
CA SER A 104 13.19 -0.60 24.93
C SER A 104 13.92 -0.71 23.59
N TYR A 105 14.69 0.32 23.25
CA TYR A 105 15.50 0.31 22.04
C TYR A 105 16.83 -0.41 22.27
N HIS A 106 17.13 -1.37 21.42
CA HIS A 106 18.37 -2.15 21.37
C HIS A 106 18.92 -2.25 19.94
N GLY A 107 18.68 -1.24 19.12
CA GLY A 107 19.19 -1.19 17.76
C GLY A 107 20.66 -0.79 17.70
N ASP A 108 21.22 -0.85 16.50
CA ASP A 108 22.63 -0.60 16.18
C ASP A 108 22.82 0.62 15.25
N SER A 109 21.74 1.28 14.83
CA SER A 109 21.78 2.40 13.88
C SER A 109 20.82 3.53 14.26
N ASP A 110 21.32 4.77 14.25
CA ASP A 110 20.49 5.96 14.49
C ASP A 110 19.37 6.16 13.45
N LEU A 111 19.52 5.59 12.26
CA LEU A 111 18.50 5.61 11.21
C LEU A 111 17.21 4.89 11.62
N GLN A 112 17.29 3.93 12.55
CA GLN A 112 16.11 3.24 13.10
C GLN A 112 15.28 4.15 13.99
N LEU A 113 15.91 5.15 14.62
CA LEU A 113 15.25 6.11 15.53
C LEU A 113 14.81 7.40 14.83
N GLU A 114 15.37 7.73 13.68
CA GLU A 114 15.14 9.02 13.01
C GLU A 114 13.64 9.32 12.81
N ARG A 115 12.85 8.31 12.40
CA ARG A 115 11.41 8.43 12.17
C ARG A 115 10.59 7.41 12.96
N ILE A 116 11.08 6.98 14.11
CA ILE A 116 10.38 6.02 14.95
C ILE A 116 8.99 6.52 15.38
N ASN A 117 8.87 7.82 15.57
CA ASN A 117 7.61 8.47 15.96
C ASN A 117 6.49 8.29 14.94
N CYS A 118 6.79 7.87 13.70
CA CYS A 118 5.79 7.57 12.68
C CYS A 118 4.78 6.50 13.19
N TYR A 119 5.26 5.45 13.84
CA TYR A 119 4.42 4.34 14.31
C TYR A 119 4.42 4.14 15.82
N PHE A 120 5.40 4.70 16.53
CA PHE A 120 5.54 4.53 17.97
C PHE A 120 5.40 5.86 18.70
N ASN A 121 4.72 5.82 19.84
CA ASN A 121 4.70 6.92 20.79
C ASN A 121 5.81 6.70 21.81
N GLU A 122 6.55 7.75 22.16
CA GLU A 122 7.54 7.69 23.22
C GLU A 122 6.85 7.88 24.58
N ALA A 123 6.96 6.89 25.45
CA ALA A 123 6.43 6.92 26.80
C ALA A 123 7.52 7.33 27.81
N THR A 124 7.09 7.67 29.03
CA THR A 124 8.00 7.97 30.14
C THR A 124 8.96 6.81 30.39
N GLY A 125 10.26 7.13 30.53
CA GLY A 125 11.30 6.12 30.72
C GLY A 125 11.93 5.59 29.43
N GLY A 126 11.73 6.29 28.30
CA GLY A 126 12.37 5.93 27.02
C GLY A 126 11.80 4.67 26.38
N ARG A 127 10.59 4.30 26.71
CA ARG A 127 9.86 3.17 26.09
C ARG A 127 9.07 3.62 24.89
N TYR A 128 9.06 2.78 23.87
CA TYR A 128 8.29 2.99 22.65
C TYR A 128 7.04 2.11 22.65
N VAL A 129 5.90 2.74 22.45
CA VAL A 129 4.57 2.08 22.47
C VAL A 129 3.93 2.23 21.09
N PRO A 130 3.43 1.14 20.47
CA PRO A 130 2.76 1.19 19.18
C PRO A 130 1.53 2.11 19.21
N ARG A 131 1.37 2.91 18.14
CA ARG A 131 0.13 3.65 17.89
C ARG A 131 -0.86 2.73 17.23
N ALA A 132 -1.35 1.75 17.99
CA ALA A 132 -2.21 0.68 17.52
C ALA A 132 -3.46 0.58 18.39
N ILE A 133 -4.59 0.32 17.74
CA ILE A 133 -5.88 0.08 18.39
C ILE A 133 -6.31 -1.34 17.99
N LEU A 134 -6.62 -2.16 18.98
CA LEU A 134 -7.03 -3.54 18.79
C LEU A 134 -8.49 -3.67 19.17
N MET A 135 -9.32 -4.11 18.22
CA MET A 135 -10.75 -4.28 18.47
C MET A 135 -11.24 -5.67 18.06
N ASP A 136 -12.09 -6.25 18.89
CA ASP A 136 -12.85 -7.45 18.55
C ASP A 136 -14.11 -7.52 19.43
N LEU A 137 -15.13 -8.23 18.96
CA LEU A 137 -16.33 -8.52 19.76
C LEU A 137 -16.14 -9.75 20.63
N GLU A 138 -15.03 -10.46 20.50
CA GLU A 138 -14.68 -11.67 21.26
C GLU A 138 -13.40 -11.45 22.08
N PRO A 139 -13.37 -11.85 23.38
CA PRO A 139 -12.19 -11.66 24.21
C PRO A 139 -11.02 -12.58 23.85
N GLY A 140 -11.28 -13.76 23.24
CA GLY A 140 -10.28 -14.80 22.96
C GLY A 140 -9.15 -14.34 22.05
N THR A 141 -9.44 -13.47 21.08
CA THR A 141 -8.44 -12.87 20.19
C THR A 141 -7.48 -11.96 20.94
N MET A 142 -8.03 -11.12 21.84
CA MET A 142 -7.22 -10.20 22.64
C MET A 142 -6.31 -10.94 23.62
N ASP A 143 -6.79 -12.02 24.22
CA ASP A 143 -5.99 -12.86 25.11
C ASP A 143 -4.86 -13.55 24.35
N SER A 144 -5.10 -13.98 23.12
CA SER A 144 -4.08 -14.56 22.25
C SER A 144 -2.98 -13.55 21.91
N VAL A 145 -3.34 -12.29 21.64
CA VAL A 145 -2.37 -11.21 21.37
C VAL A 145 -1.56 -10.88 22.62
N ARG A 146 -2.21 -10.77 23.79
CA ARG A 146 -1.51 -10.50 25.07
C ARG A 146 -0.55 -11.61 25.47
N ALA A 147 -0.91 -12.87 25.18
CA ALA A 147 -0.06 -14.04 25.43
C ALA A 147 1.08 -14.18 24.40
N GLY A 148 1.02 -13.46 23.29
CA GLY A 148 2.01 -13.48 22.23
C GLY A 148 3.35 -12.84 22.63
N PRO A 149 4.40 -12.97 21.77
CA PRO A 149 5.74 -12.50 22.06
C PRO A 149 5.83 -11.00 22.36
N PHE A 150 5.02 -10.20 21.66
CA PHE A 150 4.98 -8.73 21.77
C PHE A 150 3.71 -8.21 22.48
N GLY A 151 2.99 -9.06 23.21
CA GLY A 151 1.75 -8.66 23.87
C GLY A 151 1.92 -7.54 24.90
N GLN A 152 3.09 -7.45 25.54
CA GLN A 152 3.41 -6.41 26.53
C GLN A 152 3.76 -5.05 25.91
N LEU A 153 4.00 -5.02 24.60
CA LEU A 153 4.34 -3.82 23.87
C LEU A 153 3.16 -2.87 23.73
N PHE A 154 1.95 -3.43 23.56
CA PHE A 154 0.73 -2.66 23.34
C PHE A 154 0.23 -2.01 24.61
N ARG A 155 -0.34 -0.82 24.47
CA ARG A 155 -0.98 -0.10 25.58
C ARG A 155 -2.26 -0.84 25.99
N PRO A 156 -2.45 -1.17 27.27
CA PRO A 156 -3.64 -1.88 27.74
C PRO A 156 -4.97 -1.17 27.41
N ASP A 157 -4.97 0.16 27.46
CA ASP A 157 -6.15 0.98 27.18
C ASP A 157 -6.59 0.92 25.70
N ASN A 158 -5.72 0.48 24.80
CA ASN A 158 -5.99 0.38 23.36
C ASN A 158 -6.60 -0.96 22.96
N PHE A 159 -6.80 -1.86 23.91
CA PHE A 159 -7.54 -3.10 23.71
C PHE A 159 -9.02 -2.86 24.00
N VAL A 160 -9.84 -2.83 22.94
CA VAL A 160 -11.30 -2.63 23.06
C VAL A 160 -11.98 -3.90 22.57
N PHE A 161 -12.71 -4.59 23.45
CA PHE A 161 -13.33 -5.86 23.10
C PHE A 161 -14.69 -6.06 23.79
N GLY A 162 -15.57 -6.76 23.07
CA GLY A 162 -16.86 -7.23 23.58
C GLY A 162 -16.73 -8.63 24.20
N GLN A 163 -17.86 -9.17 24.62
CA GLN A 163 -17.95 -10.48 25.25
C GLN A 163 -18.74 -11.51 24.41
N THR A 164 -19.66 -11.05 23.60
CA THR A 164 -20.67 -11.86 22.92
C THR A 164 -20.18 -12.47 21.60
N GLY A 165 -19.22 -11.80 20.92
CA GLY A 165 -18.79 -12.18 19.57
C GLY A 165 -19.83 -11.83 18.50
N ALA A 166 -19.39 -11.73 17.25
CA ALA A 166 -20.28 -11.47 16.11
C ALA A 166 -20.78 -12.76 15.43
N GLY A 167 -20.24 -13.94 15.77
CA GLY A 167 -20.65 -15.22 15.18
C GLY A 167 -20.59 -15.27 13.66
N ASN A 168 -19.60 -14.61 13.04
CA ASN A 168 -19.46 -14.45 11.58
C ASN A 168 -20.67 -13.80 10.89
N ASN A 169 -21.46 -13.01 11.62
CA ASN A 169 -22.61 -12.28 11.10
C ASN A 169 -22.25 -10.78 10.96
N TRP A 170 -22.22 -10.30 9.71
CA TRP A 170 -21.95 -8.90 9.41
C TRP A 170 -22.93 -7.94 10.10
N ALA A 171 -24.23 -8.31 10.15
CA ALA A 171 -25.25 -7.48 10.79
C ALA A 171 -24.99 -7.29 12.29
N LYS A 172 -24.51 -8.31 13.00
CA LYS A 172 -24.09 -8.18 14.40
C LYS A 172 -22.93 -7.22 14.56
N GLY A 173 -21.94 -7.31 13.69
CA GLY A 173 -20.79 -6.41 13.69
C GLY A 173 -21.13 -4.98 13.33
N HIS A 174 -22.14 -4.74 12.50
CA HIS A 174 -22.46 -3.42 11.99
C HIS A 174 -23.59 -2.72 12.72
N TYR A 175 -24.67 -3.42 13.08
CA TYR A 175 -25.91 -2.82 13.60
C TYR A 175 -26.20 -3.07 15.07
N THR A 176 -25.80 -4.21 15.62
CA THR A 176 -26.13 -4.56 17.00
C THR A 176 -24.91 -4.55 17.92
N GLU A 177 -24.21 -5.64 18.07
CA GLU A 177 -23.05 -5.75 18.97
C GLU A 177 -21.92 -4.76 18.67
N GLY A 178 -21.65 -4.52 17.39
CA GLY A 178 -20.62 -3.55 16.99
C GLY A 178 -21.03 -2.11 17.27
N ALA A 179 -22.31 -1.77 17.10
CA ALA A 179 -22.82 -0.44 17.37
C ALA A 179 -22.76 -0.07 18.86
N GLU A 180 -22.82 -1.04 19.77
CA GLU A 180 -22.65 -0.81 21.21
C GLU A 180 -21.19 -0.50 21.57
N LEU A 181 -20.22 -1.10 20.86
CA LEU A 181 -18.81 -0.98 21.18
C LEU A 181 -18.10 0.14 20.40
N ILE A 182 -18.68 0.60 19.30
CA ILE A 182 -18.01 1.54 18.36
C ILE A 182 -17.60 2.85 19.02
N ASP A 183 -18.42 3.42 19.88
CA ASP A 183 -18.13 4.69 20.54
C ASP A 183 -16.88 4.58 21.43
N SER A 184 -16.72 3.46 22.14
CA SER A 184 -15.51 3.19 22.91
C SER A 184 -14.26 3.07 22.04
N VAL A 185 -14.37 2.50 20.83
CA VAL A 185 -13.26 2.45 19.87
C VAL A 185 -12.94 3.84 19.35
N LEU A 186 -13.95 4.64 19.00
CA LEU A 186 -13.77 6.01 18.51
C LEU A 186 -13.10 6.91 19.55
N ASP A 187 -13.42 6.75 20.84
CA ASP A 187 -12.75 7.49 21.91
C ASP A 187 -11.25 7.19 21.97
N VAL A 188 -10.87 5.93 21.79
CA VAL A 188 -9.44 5.56 21.70
C VAL A 188 -8.81 6.09 20.42
N VAL A 189 -9.52 6.05 19.28
CA VAL A 189 -9.07 6.63 18.01
C VAL A 189 -8.81 8.13 18.15
N ARG A 190 -9.74 8.89 18.75
CA ARG A 190 -9.56 10.32 19.02
C ARG A 190 -8.34 10.59 19.89
N LYS A 191 -8.18 9.84 20.97
CA LYS A 191 -7.04 9.97 21.88
C LYS A 191 -5.69 9.76 21.19
N GLU A 192 -5.60 8.75 20.31
CA GLU A 192 -4.38 8.49 19.53
C GLU A 192 -4.19 9.54 18.41
N ALA A 193 -5.26 10.00 17.77
CA ALA A 193 -5.20 11.04 16.75
C ALA A 193 -4.78 12.40 17.32
N GLU A 194 -5.29 12.80 18.48
CA GLU A 194 -4.93 14.04 19.17
C GLU A 194 -3.47 14.04 19.65
N SER A 195 -2.89 12.87 19.91
CA SER A 195 -1.49 12.74 20.29
C SER A 195 -0.51 12.94 19.11
N CYS A 196 -1.03 13.07 17.88
CA CYS A 196 -0.24 13.21 16.66
C CYS A 196 -0.09 14.68 16.27
N ASP A 197 1.13 15.16 16.06
CA ASP A 197 1.39 16.52 15.54
C ASP A 197 0.92 16.69 14.09
N ALA A 198 1.00 15.63 13.28
CA ALA A 198 0.63 15.62 11.87
C ALA A 198 0.00 14.28 11.46
N LEU A 199 -1.27 14.08 11.80
CA LEU A 199 -2.01 12.88 11.40
C LEU A 199 -2.12 12.80 9.89
N GLN A 200 -1.63 11.71 9.28
CA GLN A 200 -1.73 11.45 7.85
C GLN A 200 -3.02 10.71 7.49
N GLY A 201 -3.37 9.71 8.27
CA GLY A 201 -4.51 8.85 8.01
C GLY A 201 -4.57 7.63 8.91
N PHE A 202 -5.42 6.70 8.52
CA PHE A 202 -5.71 5.49 9.25
C PHE A 202 -5.38 4.26 8.39
N GLN A 203 -4.91 3.20 9.02
CA GLN A 203 -4.66 1.91 8.40
C GLN A 203 -5.44 0.83 9.13
N LEU A 204 -6.35 0.17 8.44
CA LEU A 204 -7.15 -0.91 9.01
C LEU A 204 -6.70 -2.26 8.45
N THR A 205 -6.43 -3.23 9.33
CA THR A 205 -6.29 -4.64 8.98
C THR A 205 -7.53 -5.41 9.40
N HIS A 206 -8.17 -6.09 8.46
CA HIS A 206 -9.40 -6.85 8.72
C HIS A 206 -9.65 -7.92 7.66
N SER A 207 -10.57 -8.84 7.95
CA SER A 207 -11.14 -9.76 6.96
C SER A 207 -12.53 -9.29 6.53
N MET A 208 -12.90 -9.59 5.29
CA MET A 208 -14.22 -9.26 4.74
C MET A 208 -15.24 -10.39 4.90
N GLY A 209 -14.78 -11.60 5.27
CA GLY A 209 -15.66 -12.77 5.44
C GLY A 209 -16.22 -12.97 6.84
N GLY A 210 -15.65 -12.32 7.86
CA GLY A 210 -16.07 -12.43 9.26
C GLY A 210 -17.21 -11.49 9.67
N GLY A 211 -17.59 -11.53 10.93
CA GLY A 211 -18.58 -10.61 11.50
C GLY A 211 -17.96 -9.31 12.03
N THR A 212 -16.98 -9.39 12.94
CA THR A 212 -16.33 -8.23 13.55
C THR A 212 -15.48 -7.45 12.55
N GLY A 213 -14.52 -8.11 11.88
CA GLY A 213 -13.62 -7.43 10.95
C GLY A 213 -14.35 -6.83 9.76
N ALA A 214 -15.36 -7.52 9.24
CA ALA A 214 -16.21 -7.07 8.15
C ALA A 214 -17.25 -6.04 8.63
N GLY A 215 -18.14 -6.41 9.55
CA GLY A 215 -19.25 -5.56 9.98
C GLY A 215 -18.80 -4.36 10.83
N MET A 216 -18.10 -4.59 11.92
CA MET A 216 -17.62 -3.52 12.80
C MET A 216 -16.46 -2.74 12.16
N GLY A 217 -15.60 -3.40 11.37
CA GLY A 217 -14.52 -2.74 10.64
C GLY A 217 -15.06 -1.70 9.65
N THR A 218 -16.07 -2.05 8.86
CA THR A 218 -16.70 -1.13 7.91
C THR A 218 -17.49 -0.02 8.61
N LEU A 219 -18.14 -0.31 9.73
CA LEU A 219 -18.79 0.71 10.56
C LEU A 219 -17.75 1.73 11.07
N LEU A 220 -16.62 1.25 11.56
CA LEU A 220 -15.53 2.13 12.01
C LEU A 220 -15.02 3.02 10.88
N ILE A 221 -14.78 2.48 9.69
CA ILE A 221 -14.33 3.27 8.55
C ILE A 221 -15.31 4.39 8.24
N SER A 222 -16.60 4.10 8.19
CA SER A 222 -17.64 5.07 7.93
C SER A 222 -17.67 6.18 8.99
N LYS A 223 -17.58 5.83 10.29
CA LYS A 223 -17.53 6.79 11.39
C LYS A 223 -16.25 7.63 11.41
N VAL A 224 -15.11 7.02 11.15
CA VAL A 224 -13.84 7.75 11.04
C VAL A 224 -13.84 8.68 9.84
N ARG A 225 -14.43 8.29 8.70
CA ARG A 225 -14.58 9.14 7.52
C ARG A 225 -15.47 10.35 7.79
N GLU A 226 -16.52 10.17 8.58
CA GLU A 226 -17.41 11.26 9.02
C GLU A 226 -16.65 12.27 9.89
N GLU A 227 -15.78 11.82 10.79
CA GLU A 227 -15.04 12.66 11.74
C GLU A 227 -13.77 13.26 11.14
N TYR A 228 -13.08 12.52 10.25
CA TYR A 228 -11.81 12.90 9.61
C TYR A 228 -11.88 12.78 8.08
N PRO A 229 -12.69 13.59 7.39
CA PRO A 229 -12.93 13.43 5.94
C PRO A 229 -11.72 13.75 5.07
N ASP A 230 -10.74 14.50 5.58
CA ASP A 230 -9.52 14.93 4.88
C ASP A 230 -8.30 14.02 5.12
N ARG A 231 -8.48 12.93 5.88
CA ARG A 231 -7.42 11.96 6.18
C ARG A 231 -7.53 10.73 5.29
N VAL A 232 -6.37 10.17 4.93
CA VAL A 232 -6.31 8.98 4.08
C VAL A 232 -6.78 7.76 4.87
N MET A 233 -7.73 7.01 4.31
CA MET A 233 -8.21 5.73 4.84
C MET A 233 -7.67 4.59 3.98
N SER A 234 -6.70 3.86 4.52
CA SER A 234 -6.11 2.68 3.86
C SER A 234 -6.57 1.40 4.56
N THR A 235 -6.94 0.39 3.80
CA THR A 235 -7.33 -0.90 4.36
C THR A 235 -6.49 -2.04 3.78
N TYR A 236 -6.16 -3.01 4.61
CA TYR A 236 -5.58 -4.29 4.21
C TYR A 236 -6.65 -5.36 4.43
N SER A 237 -7.36 -5.69 3.37
CA SER A 237 -8.58 -6.48 3.42
C SER A 237 -8.35 -7.89 2.90
N VAL A 238 -8.59 -8.88 3.76
CA VAL A 238 -8.53 -10.29 3.37
C VAL A 238 -9.87 -10.70 2.80
N ILE A 239 -9.85 -11.06 1.51
CA ILE A 239 -11.04 -11.47 0.75
C ILE A 239 -11.31 -12.95 0.97
N PRO A 240 -12.59 -13.38 1.05
CA PRO A 240 -12.93 -14.79 1.14
C PRO A 240 -12.49 -15.56 -0.10
N SER A 241 -11.93 -16.74 0.15
CA SER A 241 -11.47 -17.67 -0.89
C SER A 241 -12.39 -18.89 -0.96
N PRO A 242 -12.70 -19.40 -2.17
CA PRO A 242 -13.53 -20.61 -2.31
C PRO A 242 -12.84 -21.89 -1.81
N LYS A 243 -11.50 -21.90 -1.74
CA LYS A 243 -10.74 -23.08 -1.32
C LYS A 243 -10.35 -23.07 0.15
N VAL A 244 -10.32 -21.90 0.77
CA VAL A 244 -9.89 -21.69 2.15
C VAL A 244 -10.96 -20.86 2.84
N SER A 245 -12.06 -21.51 3.19
CA SER A 245 -13.19 -20.88 3.87
C SER A 245 -13.66 -21.76 5.01
N ASP A 246 -13.86 -21.16 6.16
CA ASP A 246 -14.40 -21.83 7.35
C ASP A 246 -15.91 -21.61 7.51
N THR A 247 -16.50 -20.66 6.73
CA THR A 247 -17.90 -20.26 6.88
C THR A 247 -18.62 -20.11 5.55
N VAL A 248 -19.88 -20.53 5.54
CA VAL A 248 -20.72 -20.51 4.34
C VAL A 248 -21.21 -19.10 3.98
N VAL A 249 -21.31 -18.21 4.97
CA VAL A 249 -21.90 -16.86 4.81
C VAL A 249 -20.87 -15.78 4.41
N GLU A 250 -19.63 -16.16 4.15
CA GLU A 250 -18.59 -15.22 3.72
C GLU A 250 -18.98 -14.38 2.50
N PRO A 251 -19.64 -14.90 1.46
CA PRO A 251 -20.06 -14.08 0.32
C PRO A 251 -21.01 -12.96 0.70
N TYR A 252 -21.92 -13.17 1.66
CA TYR A 252 -22.80 -12.12 2.17
C TYR A 252 -22.01 -11.03 2.88
N ASN A 253 -21.16 -11.43 3.83
CA ASN A 253 -20.33 -10.50 4.59
C ASN A 253 -19.40 -9.71 3.67
N ALA A 254 -18.80 -10.36 2.67
CA ALA A 254 -17.90 -9.71 1.72
C ALA A 254 -18.63 -8.69 0.84
N THR A 255 -19.79 -9.04 0.28
CA THR A 255 -20.56 -8.15 -0.57
C THR A 255 -21.00 -6.89 0.17
N LEU A 256 -21.51 -7.05 1.40
CA LEU A 256 -21.89 -5.93 2.27
C LEU A 256 -20.68 -5.06 2.64
N SER A 257 -19.52 -5.69 2.87
CA SER A 257 -18.28 -4.96 3.17
C SER A 257 -17.73 -4.20 1.98
N VAL A 258 -17.75 -4.79 0.77
CA VAL A 258 -17.32 -4.11 -0.46
C VAL A 258 -18.13 -2.86 -0.71
N HIS A 259 -19.45 -2.93 -0.52
CA HIS A 259 -20.34 -1.77 -0.64
C HIS A 259 -19.87 -0.61 0.23
N GLN A 260 -19.55 -0.87 1.49
CA GLN A 260 -19.04 0.14 2.43
C GLN A 260 -17.62 0.63 2.08
N LEU A 261 -16.74 -0.25 1.62
CA LEU A 261 -15.35 0.09 1.27
C LEU A 261 -15.29 0.97 0.01
N VAL A 262 -16.15 0.74 -0.98
CA VAL A 262 -16.22 1.56 -2.19
C VAL A 262 -16.50 3.02 -1.86
N GLU A 263 -17.36 3.27 -0.88
CA GLU A 263 -17.77 4.63 -0.50
C GLU A 263 -16.80 5.31 0.49
N ASN A 264 -16.20 4.55 1.41
CA ASN A 264 -15.52 5.12 2.58
C ASN A 264 -14.01 4.92 2.63
N ALA A 265 -13.42 4.05 1.81
CA ALA A 265 -11.98 3.85 1.75
C ALA A 265 -11.33 4.63 0.60
N ASP A 266 -10.09 5.09 0.78
CA ASP A 266 -9.29 5.73 -0.27
C ASP A 266 -8.36 4.73 -0.96
N GLN A 267 -7.91 3.72 -0.22
CA GLN A 267 -7.02 2.66 -0.69
C GLN A 267 -7.41 1.34 -0.05
N CYS A 268 -7.61 0.31 -0.85
CA CYS A 268 -7.90 -1.03 -0.36
C CYS A 268 -6.89 -2.02 -0.95
N PHE A 269 -5.97 -2.50 -0.12
CA PHE A 269 -5.04 -3.56 -0.49
C PHE A 269 -5.72 -4.91 -0.31
N THR A 270 -5.94 -5.60 -1.42
CA THR A 270 -6.66 -6.86 -1.45
C THR A 270 -5.72 -8.04 -1.26
N LEU A 271 -6.05 -8.90 -0.33
CA LEU A 271 -5.29 -10.10 0.05
C LEU A 271 -6.19 -11.32 -0.05
N ASP A 272 -5.67 -12.42 -0.59
CA ASP A 272 -6.38 -13.69 -0.67
C ASP A 272 -5.52 -14.81 -0.07
N ASN A 273 -6.07 -15.52 0.90
CA ASN A 273 -5.36 -16.62 1.55
C ASN A 273 -4.99 -17.74 0.58
N GLU A 274 -5.76 -17.99 -0.47
CA GLU A 274 -5.43 -18.96 -1.50
C GLU A 274 -4.12 -18.61 -2.21
N ALA A 275 -3.98 -17.35 -2.62
CA ALA A 275 -2.75 -16.87 -3.26
C ALA A 275 -1.55 -16.97 -2.31
N LEU A 276 -1.75 -16.63 -1.03
CA LEU A 276 -0.72 -16.74 -0.01
C LEU A 276 -0.29 -18.21 0.22
N TYR A 277 -1.23 -19.16 0.27
CA TYR A 277 -0.92 -20.59 0.35
C TYR A 277 -0.15 -21.07 -0.88
N ASP A 278 -0.56 -20.66 -2.07
CA ASP A 278 0.14 -21.00 -3.31
C ASP A 278 1.59 -20.47 -3.32
N ILE A 279 1.82 -19.26 -2.84
CA ILE A 279 3.17 -18.70 -2.67
C ILE A 279 3.99 -19.54 -1.68
N CYS A 280 3.45 -19.85 -0.52
CA CYS A 280 4.12 -20.66 0.49
C CYS A 280 4.49 -22.04 -0.05
N PHE A 281 3.58 -22.70 -0.75
CA PHE A 281 3.79 -24.05 -1.27
C PHE A 281 4.69 -24.08 -2.50
N ARG A 282 4.40 -23.22 -3.50
CA ARG A 282 5.11 -23.26 -4.80
C ARG A 282 6.46 -22.56 -4.75
N THR A 283 6.54 -21.38 -4.14
CA THR A 283 7.73 -20.53 -4.14
C THR A 283 8.63 -20.80 -2.95
N LEU A 284 8.08 -20.81 -1.74
CA LEU A 284 8.84 -21.01 -0.51
C LEU A 284 9.09 -22.50 -0.22
N LYS A 285 8.39 -23.44 -0.89
CA LYS A 285 8.51 -24.89 -0.71
C LYS A 285 8.23 -25.35 0.73
N LEU A 286 7.33 -24.67 1.42
CA LEU A 286 6.85 -25.10 2.73
C LEU A 286 5.89 -26.28 2.55
N THR A 287 6.10 -27.35 3.29
CA THR A 287 5.25 -28.57 3.23
C THR A 287 3.93 -28.40 3.97
N THR A 288 3.95 -27.68 5.08
CA THR A 288 2.78 -27.41 5.94
C THR A 288 2.75 -25.93 6.32
N PRO A 289 2.27 -25.05 5.42
CA PRO A 289 2.14 -23.64 5.74
C PRO A 289 1.13 -23.42 6.86
N THR A 290 1.45 -22.55 7.79
CA THR A 290 0.58 -22.12 8.90
C THR A 290 0.04 -20.73 8.64
N TYR A 291 -1.03 -20.32 9.33
CA TYR A 291 -1.50 -18.92 9.29
C TYR A 291 -0.43 -17.92 9.72
N GLY A 292 0.49 -18.32 10.61
CA GLY A 292 1.63 -17.50 10.98
C GLY A 292 2.57 -17.20 9.81
N ASP A 293 2.78 -18.17 8.91
CA ASP A 293 3.59 -17.99 7.70
C ASP A 293 2.89 -17.05 6.70
N LEU A 294 1.57 -17.20 6.51
CA LEU A 294 0.77 -16.31 5.68
C LEU A 294 0.82 -14.88 6.20
N ASN A 295 0.60 -14.70 7.50
CA ASN A 295 0.60 -13.39 8.14
C ASN A 295 1.99 -12.72 8.07
N HIS A 296 3.06 -13.51 8.05
CA HIS A 296 4.42 -12.98 7.84
C HIS A 296 4.60 -12.41 6.43
N LEU A 297 4.09 -13.09 5.38
CA LEU A 297 4.10 -12.55 4.02
C LEU A 297 3.32 -11.24 3.92
N VAL A 298 2.12 -11.20 4.49
CA VAL A 298 1.29 -9.99 4.53
C VAL A 298 2.02 -8.87 5.27
N SER A 299 2.64 -9.16 6.42
CA SER A 299 3.40 -8.18 7.19
C SER A 299 4.58 -7.61 6.42
N ALA A 300 5.30 -8.45 5.65
CA ALA A 300 6.39 -7.98 4.79
C ALA A 300 5.88 -7.01 3.71
N ALA A 301 4.72 -7.29 3.12
CA ALA A 301 4.09 -6.41 2.14
C ALA A 301 3.65 -5.08 2.78
N ILE A 302 2.99 -5.09 3.95
CA ILE A 302 2.60 -3.88 4.68
C ILE A 302 3.84 -3.06 5.07
N CYS A 303 4.89 -3.70 5.57
CA CYS A 303 6.16 -3.03 5.88
C CYS A 303 6.80 -2.41 4.64
N GLY A 304 6.65 -3.03 3.48
CA GLY A 304 7.12 -2.49 2.21
C GLY A 304 6.36 -1.24 1.77
N THR A 305 5.03 -1.23 1.88
CA THR A 305 4.21 -0.05 1.51
C THR A 305 4.45 1.14 2.44
N THR A 306 4.84 0.89 3.68
CA THR A 306 5.05 1.92 4.71
C THR A 306 6.52 2.32 4.89
N CYS A 307 7.47 1.68 4.20
CA CYS A 307 8.89 1.91 4.42
C CYS A 307 9.33 3.35 4.14
N SER A 308 8.75 4.01 3.15
CA SER A 308 9.06 5.40 2.80
C SER A 308 8.60 6.42 3.87
N LEU A 309 7.65 6.06 4.72
CA LEU A 309 7.25 6.86 5.88
C LEU A 309 8.26 6.72 7.04
N ARG A 310 8.81 5.51 7.22
CA ARG A 310 9.62 5.12 8.38
C ARG A 310 11.11 5.37 8.21
N PHE A 311 11.60 5.38 6.99
CA PHE A 311 13.02 5.47 6.68
C PHE A 311 13.31 6.53 5.62
N PRO A 312 14.51 7.13 5.64
CA PRO A 312 14.92 8.04 4.60
C PRO A 312 15.14 7.29 3.27
N GLY A 313 14.93 7.98 2.16
CA GLY A 313 15.13 7.41 0.84
C GLY A 313 15.38 8.48 -0.21
N GLN A 314 15.91 8.06 -1.36
CA GLN A 314 16.21 8.95 -2.48
C GLN A 314 14.93 9.48 -3.15
N LEU A 315 13.89 8.65 -3.19
CA LEU A 315 12.59 8.99 -3.77
C LEU A 315 11.47 8.50 -2.84
N ASN A 316 11.00 9.39 -1.98
CA ASN A 316 9.99 9.08 -0.97
C ASN A 316 8.58 9.24 -1.50
N CYS A 317 7.72 8.32 -1.09
CA CYS A 317 6.29 8.34 -1.32
C CYS A 317 5.57 8.25 0.03
N ASP A 318 4.60 9.09 0.30
CA ASP A 318 3.70 8.99 1.43
C ASP A 318 2.36 8.36 1.02
N LEU A 319 1.49 8.02 1.97
CA LEU A 319 0.21 7.36 1.67
C LEU A 319 -0.68 8.23 0.76
N ARG A 320 -0.67 9.54 0.96
CA ARG A 320 -1.46 10.46 0.12
C ARG A 320 -0.93 10.53 -1.31
N LYS A 321 0.40 10.62 -1.47
CA LYS A 321 1.01 10.59 -2.80
C LYS A 321 0.76 9.26 -3.50
N LEU A 322 0.78 8.16 -2.74
CA LEU A 322 0.43 6.85 -3.28
C LEU A 322 -1.01 6.84 -3.78
N ALA A 323 -1.99 7.32 -2.98
CA ALA A 323 -3.38 7.41 -3.38
C ALA A 323 -3.56 8.22 -4.67
N VAL A 324 -3.02 9.42 -4.71
CA VAL A 324 -3.14 10.33 -5.88
C VAL A 324 -2.57 9.72 -7.16
N ASN A 325 -1.48 8.96 -7.06
CA ASN A 325 -0.86 8.33 -8.22
C ASN A 325 -1.49 6.99 -8.62
N MET A 326 -2.17 6.32 -7.68
CA MET A 326 -2.69 4.97 -7.91
C MET A 326 -4.18 4.92 -8.23
N VAL A 327 -4.95 5.93 -7.85
CA VAL A 327 -6.41 5.95 -7.99
C VAL A 327 -6.80 6.97 -9.07
N PRO A 328 -7.03 6.53 -10.32
CA PRO A 328 -7.49 7.43 -11.37
C PRO A 328 -8.97 7.79 -11.21
N PHE A 329 -9.79 6.89 -10.67
CA PHE A 329 -11.21 7.07 -10.41
C PHE A 329 -11.53 6.70 -8.97
N PRO A 330 -12.35 7.47 -8.24
CA PRO A 330 -12.53 7.31 -6.79
C PRO A 330 -12.95 5.89 -6.35
N ARG A 331 -13.81 5.23 -7.12
CA ARG A 331 -14.33 3.90 -6.83
C ARG A 331 -13.32 2.77 -7.10
N LEU A 332 -12.37 2.99 -8.02
CA LEU A 332 -11.39 2.01 -8.46
C LEU A 332 -10.10 2.09 -7.65
N HIS A 333 -10.20 1.88 -6.35
CA HIS A 333 -9.10 2.00 -5.40
C HIS A 333 -8.68 0.66 -4.77
N PHE A 334 -8.99 -0.45 -5.42
CA PHE A 334 -8.62 -1.80 -4.97
C PHE A 334 -7.33 -2.24 -5.63
N PHE A 335 -6.31 -2.56 -4.83
CA PHE A 335 -4.97 -2.84 -5.29
C PHE A 335 -4.58 -4.28 -5.05
N MET A 336 -3.89 -4.86 -6.04
CA MET A 336 -3.15 -6.10 -5.87
C MET A 336 -1.77 -5.77 -5.32
N ILE A 337 -1.28 -6.59 -4.41
CA ILE A 337 0.03 -6.41 -3.78
C ILE A 337 0.92 -7.63 -4.06
N GLY A 338 2.22 -7.38 -4.17
CA GLY A 338 3.24 -8.41 -4.34
C GLY A 338 4.53 -8.03 -3.62
N PHE A 339 5.33 -9.02 -3.28
CA PHE A 339 6.60 -8.84 -2.59
C PHE A 339 7.70 -9.68 -3.25
N ALA A 340 8.88 -9.13 -3.42
CA ALA A 340 10.07 -9.82 -3.90
C ALA A 340 11.31 -9.39 -3.07
N PRO A 341 12.30 -10.28 -2.87
CA PRO A 341 12.40 -11.63 -3.41
C PRO A 341 11.70 -12.67 -2.52
N LEU A 342 11.02 -13.59 -3.15
CA LEU A 342 10.50 -14.78 -2.48
C LEU A 342 11.29 -15.99 -2.99
N THR A 343 12.03 -16.65 -2.09
CA THR A 343 12.89 -17.78 -2.45
C THR A 343 12.84 -18.85 -1.38
N SER A 344 12.98 -20.12 -1.79
CA SER A 344 13.12 -21.22 -0.85
C SER A 344 14.51 -21.21 -0.21
N ARG A 345 14.62 -21.70 1.03
CA ARG A 345 15.89 -21.74 1.80
C ARG A 345 17.03 -22.43 1.04
N GLY A 346 16.74 -23.46 0.25
CA GLY A 346 17.75 -24.19 -0.53
C GLY A 346 18.23 -23.49 -1.79
N SER A 347 17.43 -22.59 -2.38
CA SER A 347 17.77 -21.87 -3.62
C SER A 347 18.29 -20.45 -3.39
N GLN A 348 18.23 -19.94 -2.17
CA GLN A 348 18.65 -18.58 -1.85
C GLN A 348 20.11 -18.29 -2.19
N GLN A 349 21.01 -19.26 -2.04
CA GLN A 349 22.43 -19.13 -2.32
C GLN A 349 22.76 -19.03 -3.82
N TYR A 350 21.86 -19.53 -4.67
CA TYR A 350 22.08 -19.64 -6.11
C TYR A 350 21.40 -18.56 -6.93
N ARG A 351 20.62 -17.69 -6.31
CA ARG A 351 19.97 -16.57 -6.99
C ARG A 351 20.75 -15.28 -6.82
N ALA A 352 21.04 -14.63 -7.95
CA ALA A 352 21.56 -13.27 -7.96
C ALA A 352 20.43 -12.30 -7.60
N LEU A 353 20.63 -11.50 -6.56
CA LEU A 353 19.69 -10.47 -6.18
C LEU A 353 20.03 -9.19 -6.94
N THR A 354 19.46 -9.03 -8.12
CA THR A 354 19.65 -7.85 -8.99
C THR A 354 18.32 -7.13 -9.21
N VAL A 355 18.37 -5.83 -9.55
CA VAL A 355 17.16 -5.03 -9.81
C VAL A 355 16.31 -5.63 -10.94
N PRO A 356 16.87 -6.07 -12.07
CA PRO A 356 16.10 -6.74 -13.12
C PRO A 356 15.37 -8.00 -12.64
N GLU A 357 16.01 -8.83 -11.82
CA GLU A 357 15.41 -10.05 -11.31
C GLU A 357 14.28 -9.75 -10.31
N LEU A 358 14.47 -8.78 -9.42
CA LEU A 358 13.43 -8.31 -8.51
C LEU A 358 12.21 -7.78 -9.27
N THR A 359 12.45 -6.97 -10.30
CA THR A 359 11.39 -6.40 -11.14
C THR A 359 10.62 -7.51 -11.86
N GLN A 360 11.31 -8.48 -12.43
CA GLN A 360 10.69 -9.61 -13.11
C GLN A 360 9.81 -10.43 -12.14
N GLN A 361 10.28 -10.67 -10.91
CA GLN A 361 9.49 -11.38 -9.90
C GLN A 361 8.26 -10.58 -9.46
N CYS A 362 8.36 -9.27 -9.32
CA CYS A 362 7.24 -8.42 -8.91
C CYS A 362 6.07 -8.45 -9.88
N PHE A 363 6.36 -8.53 -11.19
CA PHE A 363 5.34 -8.59 -12.24
C PHE A 363 4.93 -10.01 -12.62
N ASP A 364 5.46 -11.05 -11.96
CA ASP A 364 5.01 -12.43 -12.16
C ASP A 364 3.66 -12.64 -11.47
N SER A 365 2.68 -13.14 -12.22
CA SER A 365 1.34 -13.47 -11.69
C SER A 365 1.36 -14.43 -10.50
N LYS A 366 2.37 -15.31 -10.44
CA LYS A 366 2.54 -16.27 -9.34
C LYS A 366 3.01 -15.63 -8.03
N ASN A 367 3.46 -14.39 -8.09
CA ASN A 367 3.97 -13.63 -6.94
C ASN A 367 2.94 -12.65 -6.36
N MET A 368 1.76 -12.58 -6.96
CA MET A 368 0.66 -11.74 -6.49
C MET A 368 -0.01 -12.37 -5.26
N MET A 369 -0.31 -11.56 -4.27
CA MET A 369 -0.99 -11.97 -3.02
C MET A 369 -2.52 -11.94 -3.14
N CYS A 370 -3.04 -11.72 -4.34
CA CYS A 370 -4.46 -11.78 -4.67
C CYS A 370 -4.67 -12.88 -5.73
N ALA A 371 -5.73 -13.66 -5.58
CA ALA A 371 -6.05 -14.77 -6.50
C ALA A 371 -6.72 -14.27 -7.78
N SER A 372 -6.01 -13.44 -8.53
CA SER A 372 -6.36 -12.94 -9.86
C SER A 372 -5.09 -12.84 -10.71
N ASP A 373 -5.21 -13.15 -12.00
CA ASP A 373 -4.08 -13.07 -12.93
C ASP A 373 -4.09 -11.70 -13.63
N PRO A 374 -3.07 -10.85 -13.41
CA PRO A 374 -2.99 -9.53 -14.05
C PRO A 374 -3.04 -9.58 -15.58
N ARG A 375 -2.72 -10.73 -16.19
CA ARG A 375 -2.75 -10.92 -17.65
C ARG A 375 -4.16 -11.01 -18.22
N HIS A 376 -5.18 -11.19 -17.39
CA HIS A 376 -6.59 -11.18 -17.81
C HIS A 376 -7.20 -9.77 -17.84
N GLY A 377 -6.40 -8.74 -17.55
CA GLY A 377 -6.82 -7.35 -17.56
C GLY A 377 -5.69 -6.43 -17.99
N ARG A 378 -5.87 -5.14 -17.77
CA ARG A 378 -4.88 -4.11 -18.00
C ARG A 378 -4.56 -3.38 -16.70
N TYR A 379 -3.30 -2.96 -16.54
CA TYR A 379 -2.92 -2.08 -15.45
C TYR A 379 -3.35 -0.65 -15.76
N LEU A 380 -4.13 -0.06 -14.87
CA LEU A 380 -4.39 1.36 -14.86
C LEU A 380 -3.15 2.11 -14.36
N THR A 381 -2.68 1.71 -13.18
CA THR A 381 -1.50 2.29 -12.52
C THR A 381 -0.73 1.23 -11.74
N CYS A 382 0.55 1.45 -11.54
CA CYS A 382 1.41 0.61 -10.70
C CYS A 382 2.35 1.48 -9.87
N ALA A 383 2.62 1.05 -8.64
CA ALA A 383 3.68 1.59 -7.81
C ALA A 383 4.63 0.46 -7.40
N VAL A 384 5.93 0.71 -7.51
CA VAL A 384 6.96 -0.24 -7.17
C VAL A 384 7.90 0.40 -6.16
N MET A 385 7.95 -0.14 -4.96
CA MET A 385 8.72 0.38 -3.84
C MET A 385 9.94 -0.47 -3.63
N PHE A 386 11.11 0.08 -3.99
CA PHE A 386 12.39 -0.59 -3.81
C PHE A 386 12.99 -0.25 -2.45
N ARG A 387 13.64 -1.23 -1.83
CA ARG A 387 14.36 -1.08 -0.58
C ARG A 387 15.77 -1.61 -0.72
N GLY A 388 16.75 -0.83 -0.27
CA GLY A 388 18.16 -1.19 -0.32
C GLY A 388 18.99 -0.24 -1.18
N ARG A 389 20.30 -0.48 -1.23
CA ARG A 389 21.23 0.34 -2.03
C ARG A 389 21.19 -0.12 -3.48
N MET A 390 20.67 0.72 -4.35
CA MET A 390 20.60 0.47 -5.79
C MET A 390 20.69 1.79 -6.57
N SER A 391 20.97 1.68 -7.88
CA SER A 391 21.02 2.84 -8.77
C SER A 391 19.62 3.25 -9.20
N THR A 392 19.27 4.51 -9.04
CA THR A 392 18.00 5.08 -9.56
C THR A 392 17.89 4.91 -11.07
N LYS A 393 18.98 5.10 -11.79
CA LYS A 393 19.02 4.90 -13.26
C LYS A 393 18.63 3.48 -13.65
N GLU A 394 19.15 2.47 -12.93
CA GLU A 394 18.83 1.06 -13.21
C GLU A 394 17.35 0.77 -12.93
N VAL A 395 16.79 1.35 -11.86
CA VAL A 395 15.37 1.22 -11.54
C VAL A 395 14.51 1.84 -12.64
N ASP A 396 14.80 3.07 -13.05
CA ASP A 396 14.04 3.77 -14.09
C ASP A 396 14.11 3.03 -15.44
N GLU A 397 15.29 2.52 -15.80
CA GLU A 397 15.49 1.70 -17.00
C GLU A 397 14.66 0.40 -16.96
N GLN A 398 14.60 -0.27 -15.80
CA GLN A 398 13.78 -1.48 -15.64
C GLN A 398 12.28 -1.17 -15.69
N MET A 399 11.82 -0.07 -15.10
CA MET A 399 10.41 0.34 -15.18
C MET A 399 10.00 0.63 -16.62
N LEU A 400 10.84 1.34 -17.36
CA LEU A 400 10.60 1.60 -18.78
C LEU A 400 10.59 0.30 -19.62
N ASN A 401 11.52 -0.62 -19.34
CA ASN A 401 11.57 -1.92 -20.00
C ASN A 401 10.33 -2.77 -19.76
N VAL A 402 9.77 -2.75 -18.55
CA VAL A 402 8.53 -3.47 -18.22
C VAL A 402 7.37 -2.93 -19.03
N VAL A 403 7.18 -1.61 -19.06
CA VAL A 403 6.09 -0.98 -19.83
C VAL A 403 6.25 -1.29 -21.31
N ASN A 404 7.45 -1.12 -21.88
CA ASN A 404 7.69 -1.33 -23.31
C ASN A 404 7.51 -2.80 -23.74
N LYS A 405 7.92 -3.76 -22.90
CA LYS A 405 7.78 -5.19 -23.22
C LYS A 405 6.38 -5.72 -23.05
N ASN A 406 5.57 -5.07 -22.21
CA ASN A 406 4.24 -5.53 -21.84
C ASN A 406 3.17 -4.47 -22.15
N SER A 407 3.37 -3.67 -23.19
CA SER A 407 2.49 -2.53 -23.52
C SER A 407 1.01 -2.91 -23.63
N SER A 408 0.69 -4.11 -24.10
CA SER A 408 -0.69 -4.61 -24.18
C SER A 408 -1.38 -4.82 -22.82
N TYR A 409 -0.60 -4.89 -21.74
CA TYR A 409 -1.15 -5.04 -20.38
C TYR A 409 -1.27 -3.71 -19.62
N PHE A 410 -0.90 -2.59 -20.25
CA PHE A 410 -1.07 -1.25 -19.69
C PHE A 410 -2.08 -0.47 -20.52
N VAL A 411 -2.90 0.34 -19.85
CA VAL A 411 -3.81 1.24 -20.57
C VAL A 411 -3.01 2.34 -21.27
N GLU A 412 -3.37 2.65 -22.51
CA GLU A 412 -2.64 3.60 -23.36
C GLU A 412 -2.98 5.07 -23.08
N TRP A 413 -4.19 5.33 -22.56
CA TRP A 413 -4.67 6.68 -22.24
C TRP A 413 -4.14 7.24 -20.91
N ILE A 414 -3.45 6.44 -20.06
CA ILE A 414 -2.70 6.95 -18.90
C ILE A 414 -1.21 6.95 -19.23
N PRO A 415 -0.58 8.12 -19.44
CA PRO A 415 0.87 8.18 -19.63
C PRO A 415 1.61 7.91 -18.32
N ASN A 416 2.77 7.27 -18.39
CA ASN A 416 3.63 6.98 -17.23
C ASN A 416 2.91 6.23 -16.09
N ASN A 417 2.25 5.13 -16.42
CA ASN A 417 1.47 4.29 -15.51
C ASN A 417 2.25 3.75 -14.31
N VAL A 418 3.57 3.63 -14.41
CA VAL A 418 4.41 3.02 -13.37
C VAL A 418 5.17 4.10 -12.62
N LYS A 419 5.05 4.06 -11.28
CA LYS A 419 5.80 4.92 -10.36
C LYS A 419 6.73 4.08 -9.50
N ALA A 420 7.97 4.53 -9.35
CA ALA A 420 8.94 3.91 -8.46
C ALA A 420 9.16 4.78 -7.22
N SER A 421 9.45 4.14 -6.09
CA SER A 421 10.01 4.80 -4.91
C SER A 421 11.20 3.99 -4.39
N ILE A 422 12.17 4.66 -3.79
CA ILE A 422 13.42 4.03 -3.36
C ILE A 422 13.71 4.44 -1.92
N CYS A 423 13.78 3.45 -1.05
CA CYS A 423 14.19 3.57 0.34
C CYS A 423 15.58 2.95 0.51
N ASP A 424 16.47 3.63 1.22
CA ASP A 424 17.87 3.20 1.34
C ASP A 424 18.07 1.99 2.27
N ILE A 425 17.10 1.72 3.15
CA ILE A 425 17.21 0.68 4.18
C ILE A 425 16.45 -0.58 3.74
N PRO A 426 17.17 -1.70 3.52
CA PRO A 426 16.54 -2.97 3.20
C PRO A 426 15.86 -3.59 4.44
N PRO A 427 14.92 -4.52 4.25
CA PRO A 427 14.37 -5.30 5.35
C PRO A 427 15.45 -6.20 5.96
N LYS A 428 15.28 -6.58 7.22
CA LYS A 428 16.22 -7.43 7.94
C LYS A 428 16.44 -8.77 7.24
N GLY A 429 17.69 -9.14 7.05
CA GLY A 429 18.09 -10.39 6.38
C GLY A 429 18.14 -10.35 4.86
N LEU A 430 17.76 -9.26 4.21
CA LEU A 430 17.84 -9.08 2.77
C LEU A 430 18.75 -7.91 2.41
N LYS A 431 19.42 -7.98 1.27
CA LYS A 431 20.22 -6.86 0.73
C LYS A 431 19.36 -5.86 -0.02
N MET A 432 18.33 -6.34 -0.68
CA MET A 432 17.36 -5.55 -1.45
C MET A 432 16.01 -6.25 -1.41
N SER A 433 14.93 -5.48 -1.46
CA SER A 433 13.58 -6.00 -1.62
C SER A 433 12.75 -5.02 -2.45
N THR A 434 11.64 -5.52 -2.94
CA THR A 434 10.70 -4.73 -3.73
C THR A 434 9.29 -5.10 -3.33
N THR A 435 8.46 -4.09 -3.11
CA THR A 435 7.02 -4.26 -2.90
C THR A 435 6.30 -3.67 -4.10
N PHE A 436 5.43 -4.45 -4.68
CA PHE A 436 4.61 -4.08 -5.82
C PHE A 436 3.18 -3.77 -5.36
N VAL A 437 2.61 -2.69 -5.86
CA VAL A 437 1.20 -2.34 -5.69
C VAL A 437 0.66 -2.01 -7.07
N GLY A 438 -0.36 -2.73 -7.50
CA GLY A 438 -0.94 -2.57 -8.83
C GLY A 438 -2.44 -2.33 -8.79
N ASN A 439 -2.90 -1.31 -9.50
CA ASN A 439 -4.31 -1.12 -9.81
C ASN A 439 -4.58 -1.73 -11.19
N THR A 440 -5.18 -2.89 -11.22
CA THR A 440 -5.44 -3.64 -12.46
C THR A 440 -6.92 -3.97 -12.59
N THR A 441 -7.43 -3.93 -13.81
CA THR A 441 -8.81 -4.32 -14.10
C THR A 441 -9.06 -5.82 -13.90
N ALA A 442 -8.01 -6.64 -13.84
CA ALA A 442 -8.13 -8.08 -13.57
C ALA A 442 -8.74 -8.38 -12.19
N ILE A 443 -8.72 -7.42 -11.24
CA ILE A 443 -9.32 -7.60 -9.92
C ILE A 443 -10.84 -7.85 -9.99
N GLN A 444 -11.50 -7.48 -11.09
CA GLN A 444 -12.91 -7.80 -11.34
C GLN A 444 -13.23 -9.29 -11.24
N GLU A 445 -12.25 -10.17 -11.50
CA GLU A 445 -12.45 -11.63 -11.37
C GLU A 445 -12.79 -12.04 -9.93
N VAL A 446 -12.20 -11.36 -8.97
CA VAL A 446 -12.47 -11.58 -7.54
C VAL A 446 -13.91 -11.21 -7.20
N TRP A 447 -14.34 -10.04 -7.66
CA TRP A 447 -15.70 -9.54 -7.44
C TRP A 447 -16.75 -10.39 -8.15
N LYS A 448 -16.49 -10.80 -9.41
CA LYS A 448 -17.36 -11.74 -10.16
C LYS A 448 -17.53 -13.05 -9.41
N ARG A 449 -16.45 -13.62 -8.88
CA ARG A 449 -16.48 -14.86 -8.10
C ARG A 449 -17.32 -14.73 -6.83
N VAL A 450 -17.16 -13.63 -6.08
CA VAL A 450 -17.96 -13.37 -4.88
C VAL A 450 -19.43 -13.13 -5.24
N ALA A 451 -19.71 -12.37 -6.30
CA ALA A 451 -21.07 -12.10 -6.77
C ALA A 451 -21.82 -13.38 -7.17
N GLU A 452 -21.17 -14.30 -7.88
CA GLU A 452 -21.76 -15.58 -8.25
C GLU A 452 -22.17 -16.40 -7.02
N GLN A 453 -21.29 -16.48 -6.02
CA GLN A 453 -21.58 -17.18 -4.77
C GLN A 453 -22.71 -16.51 -3.97
N PHE A 454 -22.67 -15.18 -3.90
CA PHE A 454 -23.71 -14.36 -3.27
C PHE A 454 -25.08 -14.62 -3.93
N THR A 455 -25.20 -14.46 -5.25
CA THR A 455 -26.44 -14.62 -5.99
C THR A 455 -26.98 -16.05 -5.87
N ALA A 456 -26.12 -17.07 -5.89
CA ALA A 456 -26.53 -18.46 -5.72
C ALA A 456 -27.25 -18.71 -4.39
N MET A 457 -26.78 -18.10 -3.31
CA MET A 457 -27.38 -18.20 -1.98
C MET A 457 -28.57 -17.25 -1.80
N PHE A 458 -28.46 -16.01 -2.25
CA PHE A 458 -29.46 -14.96 -2.07
C PHE A 458 -30.77 -15.28 -2.84
N ARG A 459 -30.68 -15.84 -4.05
CA ARG A 459 -31.84 -16.29 -4.82
C ARG A 459 -32.71 -17.30 -4.04
N ARG A 460 -32.09 -18.09 -3.15
CA ARG A 460 -32.78 -19.06 -2.29
C ARG A 460 -33.10 -18.52 -0.91
N LYS A 461 -32.69 -17.29 -0.62
CA LYS A 461 -32.80 -16.66 0.71
C LYS A 461 -32.15 -17.50 1.82
N ALA A 462 -31.09 -18.24 1.47
CA ALA A 462 -30.39 -19.11 2.40
C ALA A 462 -29.67 -18.27 3.46
N PHE A 463 -29.78 -18.64 4.72
CA PHE A 463 -29.15 -17.98 5.90
C PHE A 463 -29.57 -16.51 6.12
N LEU A 464 -30.49 -15.96 5.34
CA LEU A 464 -30.88 -14.56 5.42
C LEU A 464 -31.52 -14.18 6.75
N HIS A 465 -32.23 -15.12 7.38
CA HIS A 465 -32.91 -14.92 8.65
C HIS A 465 -31.98 -14.49 9.80
N TRP A 466 -30.69 -14.85 9.75
CA TRP A 466 -29.68 -14.39 10.72
C TRP A 466 -29.39 -12.90 10.64
N TYR A 467 -29.53 -12.34 9.44
CA TYR A 467 -29.29 -10.91 9.17
C TYR A 467 -30.56 -10.09 9.41
N THR A 468 -31.69 -10.58 8.92
CA THR A 468 -32.99 -9.91 9.14
C THR A 468 -33.41 -9.93 10.61
N GLY A 469 -33.02 -10.96 11.37
CA GLY A 469 -33.21 -11.04 12.82
C GLY A 469 -32.45 -9.96 13.60
N GLU A 470 -31.38 -9.40 13.03
CA GLU A 470 -30.61 -8.28 13.60
C GLU A 470 -31.07 -6.90 13.06
N GLY A 471 -32.18 -6.84 12.34
CA GLY A 471 -32.79 -5.59 11.88
C GLY A 471 -32.42 -5.15 10.47
N MET A 472 -31.68 -5.98 9.69
CA MET A 472 -31.39 -5.67 8.29
C MET A 472 -32.60 -5.93 7.39
N ASP A 473 -32.73 -5.09 6.34
CA ASP A 473 -33.71 -5.29 5.28
C ASP A 473 -33.09 -6.09 4.10
N GLU A 474 -33.93 -6.85 3.41
CA GLU A 474 -33.53 -7.52 2.15
C GLU A 474 -33.09 -6.51 1.08
N MET A 475 -33.59 -5.29 1.11
CA MET A 475 -33.23 -4.23 0.18
C MET A 475 -31.73 -3.88 0.27
N GLU A 476 -31.14 -3.89 1.45
CA GLU A 476 -29.71 -3.63 1.64
C GLU A 476 -28.82 -4.67 0.92
N PHE A 477 -29.26 -5.93 0.91
CA PHE A 477 -28.56 -6.99 0.13
C PHE A 477 -28.65 -6.75 -1.36
N THR A 478 -29.80 -6.33 -1.85
CA THR A 478 -30.00 -6.03 -3.28
C THR A 478 -29.17 -4.81 -3.71
N GLU A 479 -29.11 -3.78 -2.87
CA GLU A 479 -28.32 -2.58 -3.11
C GLU A 479 -26.82 -2.91 -3.14
N ALA A 480 -26.34 -3.71 -2.18
CA ALA A 480 -24.95 -4.15 -2.15
C ALA A 480 -24.57 -5.03 -3.36
N GLU A 481 -25.48 -5.93 -3.81
CA GLU A 481 -25.30 -6.72 -5.03
C GLU A 481 -25.20 -5.83 -6.26
N SER A 482 -26.11 -4.86 -6.41
CA SER A 482 -26.10 -3.90 -7.52
C SER A 482 -24.80 -3.10 -7.55
N ASN A 483 -24.38 -2.53 -6.42
CA ASN A 483 -23.17 -1.72 -6.35
C ASN A 483 -21.90 -2.54 -6.68
N MET A 484 -21.84 -3.81 -6.29
CA MET A 484 -20.72 -4.68 -6.66
C MET A 484 -20.73 -5.02 -8.17
N ASN A 485 -21.91 -5.24 -8.77
CA ASN A 485 -22.04 -5.46 -10.22
C ASN A 485 -21.70 -4.19 -11.02
N ASP A 486 -22.06 -3.01 -10.52
CA ASP A 486 -21.68 -1.73 -11.11
C ASP A 486 -20.15 -1.54 -11.08
N LEU A 487 -19.51 -1.87 -9.96
CA LEU A 487 -18.05 -1.84 -9.84
C LEU A 487 -17.36 -2.77 -10.88
N VAL A 488 -17.89 -3.97 -11.08
CA VAL A 488 -17.39 -4.91 -12.12
C VAL A 488 -17.56 -4.31 -13.52
N SER A 489 -18.68 -3.67 -13.79
CA SER A 489 -18.97 -3.02 -15.08
C SER A 489 -18.03 -1.84 -15.33
N GLU A 490 -17.75 -1.03 -14.33
CA GLU A 490 -16.78 0.06 -14.40
C GLU A 490 -15.36 -0.45 -14.71
N TYR A 491 -14.91 -1.52 -14.06
CA TYR A 491 -13.61 -2.12 -14.38
C TYR A 491 -13.57 -2.66 -15.81
N GLN A 492 -14.66 -3.26 -16.29
CA GLN A 492 -14.75 -3.74 -17.67
C GLN A 492 -14.72 -2.59 -18.67
N GLN A 493 -15.44 -1.52 -18.42
CA GLN A 493 -15.48 -0.32 -19.27
C GLN A 493 -14.06 0.26 -19.46
N TYR A 494 -13.31 0.47 -18.38
CA TYR A 494 -11.95 1.00 -18.48
C TYR A 494 -10.92 -0.01 -19.00
N GLN A 495 -11.21 -1.29 -18.97
CA GLN A 495 -10.40 -2.31 -19.64
C GLN A 495 -10.51 -2.23 -21.15
N ASP A 496 -11.73 -1.97 -21.65
CA ASP A 496 -12.06 -1.95 -23.08
C ASP A 496 -11.84 -0.56 -23.71
N ALA A 497 -11.77 0.50 -22.90
CA ALA A 497 -11.52 1.87 -23.35
C ALA A 497 -10.21 1.99 -24.13
N THR A 498 -10.28 2.60 -25.32
CA THR A 498 -9.15 2.91 -26.20
C THR A 498 -8.96 4.42 -26.31
N ALA A 499 -7.78 4.88 -26.69
CA ALA A 499 -7.47 6.30 -26.83
C ALA A 499 -8.14 6.94 -28.09
N GLU A 500 -8.72 6.11 -28.96
CA GLU A 500 -9.34 6.57 -30.22
C GLU A 500 -10.84 6.93 -30.04
N GLU A 501 -11.50 6.49 -28.97
CA GLU A 501 -12.91 6.75 -28.76
C GLU A 501 -13.26 8.22 -28.42
N GLU A 502 -12.31 8.99 -27.87
CA GLU A 502 -12.52 10.44 -27.60
C GLU A 502 -12.45 11.31 -28.86
N GLY A 503 -11.87 10.82 -29.97
CA GLY A 503 -11.80 11.56 -31.23
C GLY A 503 -13.08 11.53 -32.07
N GLU A 504 -13.94 10.51 -31.89
CA GLU A 504 -15.19 10.42 -32.66
C GLU A 504 -16.32 11.32 -32.12
N PHE A 505 -16.32 11.62 -30.83
CA PHE A 505 -17.34 12.51 -30.23
C PHE A 505 -17.13 13.99 -30.57
N ASP A 506 -15.88 14.44 -30.71
CA ASP A 506 -15.58 15.85 -31.07
C ASP A 506 -15.80 16.15 -32.56
N GLU A 507 -15.66 15.14 -33.46
CA GLU A 507 -15.92 15.34 -34.89
C GLU A 507 -17.44 15.35 -35.22
N ASP A 508 -18.28 14.63 -34.50
CA ASP A 508 -19.72 14.61 -34.72
C ASP A 508 -20.40 15.89 -34.16
N GLU A 509 -19.92 16.51 -33.07
CA GLU A 509 -20.45 17.76 -32.55
C GLU A 509 -20.05 18.98 -33.42
N GLU A 510 -18.84 19.01 -34.03
CA GLU A 510 -18.44 20.08 -34.96
C GLU A 510 -19.22 20.03 -36.28
N PHE A 511 -19.73 18.84 -36.70
CA PHE A 511 -20.50 18.71 -37.93
C PHE A 511 -21.95 19.16 -37.76
N ASP A 512 -22.54 19.02 -36.59
CA ASP A 512 -23.92 19.47 -36.31
C ASP A 512 -23.99 21.00 -36.09
N ASP A 513 -22.95 21.63 -35.54
CA ASP A 513 -22.87 23.08 -35.41
C ASP A 513 -22.61 23.82 -36.76
N MET A 514 -22.09 23.13 -37.78
CA MET A 514 -21.95 23.67 -39.12
C MET A 514 -23.18 23.53 -40.01
N MET A 515 -24.15 22.71 -39.64
CA MET A 515 -25.39 22.50 -40.43
C MET A 515 -26.65 23.09 -39.78
N GLY A 516 -26.57 23.70 -38.60
CA GLY A 516 -27.62 24.48 -37.93
C GLY A 516 -27.47 25.99 -38.22
#